data_d3345b9e28aa77b28a77a32877f5bcf6
#
_entry.id   d3345b9e28aa77b28a77a32877f5bcf6
#
_cell.length_a   1.000
_cell.length_b   1.000
_cell.length_c   1.000
_cell.angle_alpha   90.00
_cell.angle_beta   90.00
_cell.angle_gamma   90.00
#
_symmetry.space_group_name_H-M   'P 1'
#
loop_
_entity.id
_entity.type
_entity.pdbx_description
1 polymer ?
#
loop_
_entity_poly.entity_id
_entity_poly.type
_entity_poly.pdbx_seq_one_letter_code
_entity_poly.pdbx_strand_id
1 'polypeptide(L)'
;MTEIYEQAKHSLQGEDFSSFNYLFAVNKLLSNPVSYDLGRDLIVRALDSRERFSEHTTILKNMVRKSGLFPYLKKEFTSLTPDDLRVLELYRTPFSDGYVFHSMQFHIFDLLKSGQNVVLSAPTSMGKSAIVDSLLGMGTLKRLVLVVPTVALADETRRRLQERFGDRYQIIHHSSQVCHSDQAVYVLTQERVNERDDIVDIDLFVIDEFYKLAFRQLKSGDIDHQDERVIELNIALSKLLKVSRQFYLTGPFVNSIRGLEKLGYPHTFVSTDFNTVALDVKTFGIKANDDKAKLKALGEIAHACVDATIIYCKSPTVAGLVARELIRLGHGTP
;
A
#
# COMPACT_ATOMS: atom_id res chain seq x y z
N MET A 1 -18.54 12.93 14.96
CA MET A 1 -17.12 12.89 14.60
C MET A 1 -16.90 13.25 13.14
N THR A 2 -17.70 12.72 12.21
CA THR A 2 -17.64 13.09 10.77
C THR A 2 -17.88 14.58 10.53
N GLU A 3 -18.79 15.21 11.27
CA GLU A 3 -19.05 16.64 11.16
C GLU A 3 -17.82 17.48 11.58
N ILE A 4 -17.15 17.11 12.68
CA ILE A 4 -15.92 17.78 13.13
C ILE A 4 -14.82 17.67 12.07
N TYR A 5 -14.70 16.49 11.44
CA TYR A 5 -13.74 16.25 10.36
C TYR A 5 -14.03 17.15 9.16
N GLU A 6 -15.28 17.16 8.66
CA GLU A 6 -15.66 17.97 7.49
C GLU A 6 -15.50 19.47 7.75
N GLN A 7 -15.89 19.97 8.94
CA GLN A 7 -15.68 21.36 9.32
C GLN A 7 -14.20 21.72 9.35
N ALA A 8 -13.34 20.89 9.96
CA ALA A 8 -11.91 21.14 10.00
C ALA A 8 -11.31 21.11 8.59
N LYS A 9 -11.68 20.12 7.76
CA LYS A 9 -11.22 20.02 6.37
C LYS A 9 -11.57 21.25 5.54
N HIS A 10 -12.81 21.76 5.64
CA HIS A 10 -13.24 22.98 4.95
C HIS A 10 -12.53 24.23 5.46
N SER A 11 -12.33 24.34 6.77
CA SER A 11 -11.66 25.51 7.36
C SER A 11 -10.23 25.68 6.86
N LEU A 12 -9.53 24.57 6.48
CA LEU A 12 -8.16 24.63 5.97
C LEU A 12 -8.04 25.43 4.66
N GLN A 13 -9.12 25.57 3.89
CA GLN A 13 -9.16 26.33 2.64
C GLN A 13 -9.73 27.74 2.82
N GLY A 14 -10.33 28.05 3.98
CA GLY A 14 -10.97 29.33 4.27
C GLY A 14 -9.99 30.46 4.57
N GLU A 15 -10.44 31.70 4.40
CA GLU A 15 -9.68 32.90 4.78
C GLU A 15 -9.56 33.07 6.31
N ASP A 16 -10.64 32.77 7.05
CA ASP A 16 -10.71 32.86 8.51
C ASP A 16 -10.16 31.59 9.19
N PHE A 17 -9.02 31.08 8.73
CA PHE A 17 -8.42 29.86 9.26
C PHE A 17 -7.79 30.10 10.64
N SER A 18 -8.11 29.23 11.61
CA SER A 18 -7.44 29.15 12.91
C SER A 18 -6.70 27.83 13.06
N SER A 19 -5.37 27.87 13.04
CA SER A 19 -4.53 26.70 13.25
C SER A 19 -4.76 26.03 14.60
N PHE A 20 -5.05 26.82 15.67
CA PHE A 20 -5.38 26.28 16.99
C PHE A 20 -6.68 25.46 16.96
N ASN A 21 -7.76 26.02 16.40
CA ASN A 21 -9.06 25.33 16.34
C ASN A 21 -8.97 24.06 15.48
N TYR A 22 -8.22 24.12 14.39
CA TYR A 22 -7.96 22.96 13.55
C TYR A 22 -7.24 21.85 14.34
N LEU A 23 -6.13 22.16 15.01
CA LEU A 23 -5.37 21.19 15.80
C LEU A 23 -6.17 20.68 17.02
N PHE A 24 -7.04 21.49 17.58
CA PHE A 24 -7.98 21.04 18.61
C PHE A 24 -8.96 19.98 18.07
N ALA A 25 -9.51 20.18 16.88
CA ALA A 25 -10.36 19.19 16.20
C ALA A 25 -9.58 17.90 15.92
N VAL A 26 -8.35 18.01 15.40
CA VAL A 26 -7.44 16.87 15.18
C VAL A 26 -7.23 16.08 16.46
N ASN A 27 -6.91 16.76 17.57
CA ASN A 27 -6.68 16.10 18.85
C ASN A 27 -7.91 15.34 19.35
N LYS A 28 -9.10 15.94 19.19
CA LYS A 28 -10.37 15.30 19.53
C LYS A 28 -10.62 14.02 18.73
N LEU A 29 -10.33 14.05 17.43
CA LEU A 29 -10.46 12.87 16.55
C LEU A 29 -9.44 11.79 16.90
N LEU A 30 -8.18 12.15 17.14
CA LEU A 30 -7.11 11.21 17.54
C LEU A 30 -7.30 10.62 18.95
N SER A 31 -8.17 11.17 19.76
CA SER A 31 -8.44 10.66 21.12
C SER A 31 -9.55 9.62 21.14
N ASN A 32 -10.16 9.31 19.99
CA ASN A 32 -11.22 8.33 19.87
C ASN A 32 -10.84 7.27 18.81
N PRO A 33 -10.76 5.97 19.17
CA PRO A 33 -10.36 4.91 18.24
C PRO A 33 -11.19 4.87 16.95
N VAL A 34 -12.48 5.17 16.99
CA VAL A 34 -13.38 5.13 15.83
C VAL A 34 -13.09 6.24 14.82
N SER A 35 -12.54 7.37 15.25
CA SER A 35 -12.25 8.53 14.40
C SER A 35 -10.75 8.79 14.22
N TYR A 36 -9.91 7.88 14.70
CA TYR A 36 -8.46 8.06 14.71
C TYR A 36 -7.89 8.28 13.30
N ASP A 37 -8.38 7.54 12.32
CA ASP A 37 -7.95 7.68 10.92
C ASP A 37 -8.38 9.00 10.29
N LEU A 38 -9.54 9.54 10.68
CA LEU A 38 -9.96 10.89 10.27
C LEU A 38 -9.02 11.97 10.82
N GLY A 39 -8.58 11.81 12.08
CA GLY A 39 -7.59 12.71 12.69
C GLY A 39 -6.24 12.63 11.96
N ARG A 40 -5.82 11.45 11.53
CA ARG A 40 -4.59 11.26 10.76
C ARG A 40 -4.68 11.91 9.38
N ASP A 41 -5.81 11.76 8.68
CA ASP A 41 -6.03 12.42 7.38
C ASP A 41 -5.90 13.95 7.50
N LEU A 42 -6.49 14.54 8.54
CA LEU A 42 -6.34 15.99 8.79
C LEU A 42 -4.88 16.39 9.05
N ILE A 43 -4.07 15.55 9.71
CA ILE A 43 -2.64 15.84 9.89
C ILE A 43 -1.92 15.84 8.56
N VAL A 44 -2.18 14.86 7.68
CA VAL A 44 -1.57 14.83 6.33
C VAL A 44 -1.90 16.11 5.56
N ARG A 45 -3.17 16.56 5.60
CA ARG A 45 -3.59 17.85 4.97
C ARG A 45 -2.93 19.07 5.61
N ALA A 46 -2.75 19.05 6.94
CA ALA A 46 -2.04 20.13 7.63
C ALA A 46 -0.57 20.20 7.23
N LEU A 47 0.08 19.06 6.93
CA LEU A 47 1.46 19.01 6.44
C LEU A 47 1.60 19.57 5.02
N ASP A 48 0.60 19.36 4.16
CA ASP A 48 0.56 19.95 2.80
C ASP A 48 0.39 21.49 2.83
N SER A 49 -0.17 22.05 3.92
CA SER A 49 -0.39 23.48 4.13
C SER A 49 0.37 24.00 5.36
N ARG A 50 1.60 23.52 5.57
CA ARG A 50 2.35 23.69 6.82
C ARG A 50 2.60 25.15 7.21
N GLU A 51 2.74 26.06 6.25
CA GLU A 51 2.90 27.50 6.47
C GLU A 51 1.73 28.12 7.27
N ARG A 52 0.52 27.59 7.12
CA ARG A 52 -0.67 28.03 7.88
C ARG A 52 -0.61 27.66 9.37
N PHE A 53 0.33 26.82 9.76
CA PHE A 53 0.53 26.31 11.13
C PHE A 53 1.81 26.85 11.77
N SER A 54 2.43 27.89 11.21
CA SER A 54 3.69 28.47 11.70
C SER A 54 3.68 28.82 13.19
N GLU A 55 2.59 29.41 13.70
CA GLU A 55 2.42 29.73 15.10
C GLU A 55 2.28 28.51 16.03
N HIS A 56 1.81 27.38 15.49
CA HIS A 56 1.53 26.17 16.26
C HIS A 56 2.34 24.95 15.76
N THR A 57 3.49 25.17 15.16
CA THR A 57 4.38 24.11 14.59
C THR A 57 4.70 23.01 15.62
N THR A 58 4.93 23.38 16.88
CA THR A 58 5.22 22.40 17.94
C THR A 58 4.02 21.51 18.24
N ILE A 59 2.81 22.04 18.21
CA ILE A 59 1.58 21.27 18.41
C ILE A 59 1.37 20.32 17.22
N LEU A 60 1.50 20.82 16.00
CA LEU A 60 1.40 20.01 14.78
C LEU A 60 2.41 18.84 14.81
N LYS A 61 3.69 19.11 15.15
CA LYS A 61 4.71 18.08 15.30
C LYS A 61 4.32 17.01 16.32
N ASN A 62 3.79 17.39 17.46
CA ASN A 62 3.31 16.44 18.47
C ASN A 62 2.12 15.60 17.96
N MET A 63 1.22 16.18 17.15
CA MET A 63 0.13 15.45 16.52
C MET A 63 0.64 14.46 15.47
N VAL A 64 1.64 14.81 14.66
CA VAL A 64 2.31 13.89 13.74
C VAL A 64 2.89 12.69 14.50
N ARG A 65 3.57 12.92 15.62
CA ARG A 65 4.07 11.85 16.48
C ARG A 65 2.94 11.00 17.06
N LYS A 66 1.89 11.62 17.60
CA LYS A 66 0.72 10.93 18.16
C LYS A 66 0.01 10.07 17.11
N SER A 67 -0.05 10.51 15.85
CA SER A 67 -0.71 9.77 14.76
C SER A 67 0.07 8.60 14.21
N GLY A 68 1.33 8.40 14.63
CA GLY A 68 2.19 7.34 14.11
C GLY A 68 2.82 7.60 12.74
N LEU A 69 2.76 8.83 12.26
CA LEU A 69 3.33 9.27 10.98
C LEU A 69 4.81 9.65 11.12
N PHE A 70 5.62 8.79 11.73
CA PHE A 70 7.01 9.07 12.10
C PHE A 70 7.92 9.47 10.94
N PRO A 71 7.80 8.95 9.70
CA PRO A 71 8.59 9.43 8.57
C PRO A 71 8.47 10.93 8.34
N TYR A 72 7.32 11.52 8.59
CA TYR A 72 7.07 12.95 8.44
C TYR A 72 7.78 13.81 9.50
N LEU A 73 8.11 13.25 10.68
CA LEU A 73 8.89 13.99 11.68
C LEU A 73 10.24 14.41 11.10
N LYS A 74 10.94 13.49 10.44
CA LYS A 74 12.26 13.76 9.83
C LYS A 74 12.15 14.61 8.57
N LYS A 75 11.10 14.40 7.78
CA LYS A 75 10.91 15.06 6.49
C LYS A 75 10.47 16.52 6.65
N GLU A 76 9.55 16.78 7.59
CA GLU A 76 8.83 18.05 7.65
C GLU A 76 9.33 18.99 8.75
N PHE A 77 10.11 18.52 9.72
CA PHE A 77 10.54 19.35 10.86
C PHE A 77 12.07 19.35 10.99
N THR A 78 12.65 20.55 11.05
CA THR A 78 14.10 20.77 11.21
C THR A 78 14.56 20.68 12.67
N SER A 79 13.67 21.01 13.63
CA SER A 79 13.97 20.97 15.07
C SER A 79 13.29 19.77 15.71
N LEU A 80 14.06 18.73 16.02
CA LEU A 80 13.61 17.51 16.66
C LEU A 80 13.99 17.51 18.14
N THR A 81 13.05 17.11 19.01
CA THR A 81 13.29 16.93 20.44
C THR A 81 13.97 15.57 20.69
N PRO A 82 14.57 15.36 21.89
CA PRO A 82 15.08 14.03 22.25
C PRO A 82 14.05 12.92 22.14
N ASP A 83 12.77 13.20 22.43
CA ASP A 83 11.68 12.23 22.28
C ASP A 83 11.38 11.92 20.81
N ASP A 84 11.43 12.91 19.92
CA ASP A 84 11.28 12.69 18.48
C ASP A 84 12.41 11.80 17.97
N LEU A 85 13.66 12.03 18.39
CA LEU A 85 14.81 11.23 18.00
C LEU A 85 14.72 9.78 18.51
N ARG A 86 14.25 9.57 19.75
CA ARG A 86 14.01 8.22 20.30
C ARG A 86 12.96 7.47 19.49
N VAL A 87 11.88 8.13 19.12
CA VAL A 87 10.84 7.52 18.28
C VAL A 87 11.39 7.18 16.91
N LEU A 88 12.13 8.07 16.25
CA LEU A 88 12.74 7.80 14.95
C LEU A 88 13.71 6.62 15.00
N GLU A 89 14.48 6.46 16.08
CA GLU A 89 15.39 5.32 16.25
C GLU A 89 14.63 4.03 16.51
N LEU A 90 13.58 4.04 17.35
CA LEU A 90 12.76 2.88 17.64
C LEU A 90 12.08 2.30 16.39
N TYR A 91 11.63 3.19 15.48
CA TYR A 91 10.92 2.80 14.26
C TYR A 91 11.82 2.75 13.02
N ARG A 92 13.13 2.83 13.21
CA ARG A 92 14.11 2.69 12.14
C ARG A 92 14.07 1.29 11.54
N THR A 93 14.16 1.21 10.21
CA THR A 93 14.25 -0.08 9.52
C THR A 93 15.65 -0.70 9.66
N PRO A 94 15.77 -2.02 9.62
CA PRO A 94 17.05 -2.72 9.76
C PRO A 94 17.97 -2.62 8.53
N PHE A 95 17.55 -2.00 7.43
CA PHE A 95 18.41 -1.77 6.28
C PHE A 95 18.85 -0.30 6.18
N SER A 96 19.99 -0.07 5.53
CA SER A 96 20.91 1.05 5.75
C SER A 96 20.48 2.44 5.26
N ASP A 97 19.36 2.60 4.57
CA ASP A 97 18.98 3.89 3.96
C ASP A 97 18.32 4.89 4.91
N GLY A 98 18.28 4.55 6.21
CA GLY A 98 17.70 5.43 7.25
C GLY A 98 16.20 5.63 7.11
N TYR A 99 15.51 4.72 6.41
CA TYR A 99 14.07 4.71 6.33
C TYR A 99 13.46 4.44 7.72
N VAL A 100 12.37 5.13 8.02
CA VAL A 100 11.64 5.00 9.29
C VAL A 100 10.24 4.48 8.97
N PHE A 101 9.82 3.46 9.67
CA PHE A 101 8.45 2.97 9.58
C PHE A 101 7.45 3.96 10.19
N HIS A 102 6.26 4.04 9.63
CA HIS A 102 5.12 4.51 10.41
C HIS A 102 4.62 3.40 11.35
N SER A 103 3.80 3.76 12.32
CA SER A 103 3.40 2.83 13.39
C SER A 103 2.79 1.52 12.89
N MET A 104 1.95 1.54 11.86
CA MET A 104 1.32 0.33 11.32
C MET A 104 2.29 -0.56 10.57
N GLN A 105 3.24 0.00 9.79
CA GLN A 105 4.29 -0.80 9.14
C GLN A 105 5.14 -1.54 10.18
N PHE A 106 5.52 -0.83 11.25
CA PHE A 106 6.28 -1.44 12.34
C PHE A 106 5.50 -2.54 13.04
N HIS A 107 4.21 -2.33 13.30
CA HIS A 107 3.36 -3.37 13.89
C HIS A 107 3.34 -4.66 13.04
N ILE A 108 3.13 -4.55 11.74
CA ILE A 108 3.16 -5.71 10.83
C ILE A 108 4.54 -6.34 10.77
N PHE A 109 5.59 -5.52 10.68
CA PHE A 109 6.97 -5.99 10.69
C PHE A 109 7.29 -6.80 11.97
N ASP A 110 6.87 -6.33 13.14
CA ASP A 110 7.09 -6.99 14.42
C ASP A 110 6.35 -8.33 14.55
N LEU A 111 5.09 -8.39 14.08
CA LEU A 111 4.34 -9.64 13.98
C LEU A 111 5.07 -10.67 13.10
N LEU A 112 5.53 -10.27 11.92
CA LEU A 112 6.25 -11.15 10.99
C LEU A 112 7.62 -11.55 11.57
N LYS A 113 8.36 -10.61 12.16
CA LYS A 113 9.63 -10.86 12.82
C LYS A 113 9.51 -11.87 13.97
N SER A 114 8.39 -11.86 14.69
CA SER A 114 8.10 -12.83 15.76
C SER A 114 7.64 -14.21 15.24
N GLY A 115 7.63 -14.43 13.92
CA GLY A 115 7.26 -15.71 13.30
C GLY A 115 5.75 -15.93 13.13
N GLN A 116 4.91 -14.90 13.34
CA GLN A 116 3.47 -15.03 13.16
C GLN A 116 3.10 -14.97 11.67
N ASN A 117 2.14 -15.78 11.28
CA ASN A 117 1.48 -15.63 9.98
C ASN A 117 0.58 -14.40 10.01
N VAL A 118 0.65 -13.58 8.96
CA VAL A 118 -0.11 -12.32 8.89
C VAL A 118 -0.93 -12.25 7.62
N VAL A 119 -2.19 -11.86 7.78
CA VAL A 119 -3.08 -11.45 6.67
C VAL A 119 -3.39 -9.99 6.85
N LEU A 120 -2.93 -9.16 5.91
CA LEU A 120 -3.08 -7.72 5.95
C LEU A 120 -4.07 -7.22 4.90
N SER A 121 -5.14 -6.58 5.35
CA SER A 121 -6.01 -5.76 4.51
C SER A 121 -5.67 -4.28 4.73
N ALA A 122 -5.02 -3.66 3.75
CA ALA A 122 -4.55 -2.28 3.85
C ALA A 122 -4.52 -1.59 2.48
N PRO A 123 -4.64 -0.25 2.43
CA PRO A 123 -4.49 0.53 1.21
C PRO A 123 -3.13 0.28 0.54
N THR A 124 -3.05 0.51 -0.78
CA THR A 124 -1.80 0.39 -1.53
C THR A 124 -0.75 1.40 -1.09
N SER A 125 -1.18 2.58 -0.63
CA SER A 125 -0.33 3.67 -0.12
C SER A 125 0.40 3.35 1.19
N MET A 126 0.06 2.27 1.89
CA MET A 126 0.67 1.90 3.17
C MET A 126 2.16 1.51 3.08
N GLY A 127 2.70 1.26 1.89
CA GLY A 127 4.11 0.90 1.72
C GLY A 127 4.46 -0.52 2.16
N LYS A 128 3.62 -1.50 1.82
CA LYS A 128 3.76 -2.92 2.17
C LYS A 128 5.11 -3.53 1.77
N SER A 129 5.70 -3.09 0.65
CA SER A 129 7.01 -3.55 0.18
C SER A 129 8.18 -3.24 1.13
N ALA A 130 8.10 -2.12 1.86
CA ALA A 130 9.13 -1.75 2.83
C ALA A 130 9.22 -2.74 4.01
N ILE A 131 8.12 -3.40 4.37
CA ILE A 131 8.08 -4.44 5.39
C ILE A 131 8.90 -5.65 4.94
N VAL A 132 8.68 -6.10 3.69
CA VAL A 132 9.40 -7.25 3.10
C VAL A 132 10.89 -6.93 2.95
N ASP A 133 11.22 -5.73 2.46
CA ASP A 133 12.61 -5.28 2.34
C ASP A 133 13.32 -5.26 3.70
N SER A 134 12.61 -4.86 4.75
CA SER A 134 13.16 -4.85 6.12
C SER A 134 13.40 -6.26 6.68
N LEU A 135 12.52 -7.22 6.40
CA LEU A 135 12.73 -8.62 6.77
C LEU A 135 13.95 -9.21 6.05
N LEU A 136 14.12 -8.91 4.76
CA LEU A 136 15.32 -9.31 4.00
C LEU A 136 16.57 -8.61 4.55
N GLY A 137 16.49 -7.33 4.90
CA GLY A 137 17.58 -6.54 5.47
C GLY A 137 18.13 -7.10 6.79
N MET A 138 17.29 -7.78 7.60
CA MET A 138 17.76 -8.49 8.80
C MET A 138 18.70 -9.66 8.49
N GLY A 139 18.60 -10.24 7.29
CA GLY A 139 19.45 -11.36 6.86
C GLY A 139 19.19 -12.68 7.57
N THR A 140 18.10 -12.81 8.30
CA THR A 140 17.72 -14.04 9.02
C THR A 140 16.97 -15.04 8.14
N LEU A 141 16.29 -14.55 7.10
CA LEU A 141 15.60 -15.38 6.11
C LEU A 141 16.62 -15.94 5.11
N LYS A 142 16.55 -17.24 4.83
CA LYS A 142 17.34 -17.88 3.78
C LYS A 142 16.58 -17.89 2.46
N ARG A 143 15.34 -18.37 2.47
CA ARG A 143 14.52 -18.51 1.27
C ARG A 143 13.18 -17.81 1.42
N LEU A 144 12.89 -16.91 0.49
CA LEU A 144 11.65 -16.15 0.45
C LEU A 144 11.01 -16.26 -0.93
N VAL A 145 9.67 -16.42 -0.97
CA VAL A 145 8.88 -16.39 -2.21
C VAL A 145 7.95 -15.19 -2.19
N LEU A 146 8.05 -14.34 -3.21
CA LEU A 146 7.13 -13.23 -3.47
C LEU A 146 6.27 -13.60 -4.67
N VAL A 147 4.96 -13.77 -4.44
CA VAL A 147 3.98 -13.96 -5.50
C VAL A 147 3.35 -12.61 -5.83
N VAL A 148 3.54 -12.17 -7.05
CA VAL A 148 3.04 -10.88 -7.55
C VAL A 148 2.08 -11.07 -8.72
N PRO A 149 1.09 -10.18 -8.90
CA PRO A 149 -0.02 -10.42 -9.80
C PRO A 149 0.33 -10.30 -11.29
N THR A 150 1.46 -9.69 -11.66
CA THR A 150 1.82 -9.47 -13.08
C THR A 150 3.33 -9.62 -13.31
N VAL A 151 3.69 -9.97 -14.54
CA VAL A 151 5.09 -10.07 -14.98
C VAL A 151 5.79 -8.71 -14.87
N ALA A 152 5.10 -7.62 -15.18
CA ALA A 152 5.66 -6.26 -15.06
C ALA A 152 6.03 -5.93 -13.61
N LEU A 153 5.16 -6.25 -12.64
CA LEU A 153 5.43 -6.05 -11.23
C LEU A 153 6.54 -7.00 -10.72
N ALA A 154 6.61 -8.22 -11.27
CA ALA A 154 7.70 -9.14 -10.96
C ALA A 154 9.06 -8.57 -11.40
N ASP A 155 9.14 -7.99 -12.60
CA ASP A 155 10.38 -7.40 -13.11
C ASP A 155 10.78 -6.13 -12.33
N GLU A 156 9.83 -5.26 -12.01
CA GLU A 156 10.07 -4.08 -11.16
C GLU A 156 10.59 -4.50 -9.77
N THR A 157 9.90 -5.44 -9.12
CA THR A 157 10.29 -5.95 -7.80
C THR A 157 11.66 -6.63 -7.84
N ARG A 158 11.94 -7.41 -8.89
CA ARG A 158 13.25 -8.04 -9.12
C ARG A 158 14.36 -6.99 -9.18
N ARG A 159 14.21 -5.93 -10.02
CA ARG A 159 15.22 -4.87 -10.15
C ARG A 159 15.51 -4.21 -8.80
N ARG A 160 14.48 -3.84 -8.08
CA ARG A 160 14.58 -3.23 -6.75
C ARG A 160 15.30 -4.14 -5.75
N LEU A 161 14.95 -5.43 -5.70
CA LEU A 161 15.57 -6.39 -4.79
C LEU A 161 17.00 -6.75 -5.22
N GLN A 162 17.28 -6.83 -6.53
CA GLN A 162 18.63 -7.05 -7.04
C GLN A 162 19.57 -5.90 -6.66
N GLU A 163 19.10 -4.66 -6.79
CA GLU A 163 19.87 -3.47 -6.41
C GLU A 163 20.19 -3.44 -4.90
N ARG A 164 19.22 -3.82 -4.07
CA ARG A 164 19.33 -3.70 -2.61
C ARG A 164 19.96 -4.89 -1.92
N PHE A 165 19.74 -6.08 -2.44
CA PHE A 165 20.05 -7.34 -1.77
C PHE A 165 20.76 -8.36 -2.66
N GLY A 166 21.11 -8.01 -3.89
CA GLY A 166 21.76 -8.90 -4.85
C GLY A 166 23.14 -9.43 -4.39
N ASP A 167 23.80 -8.73 -3.48
CA ASP A 167 25.07 -9.16 -2.87
C ASP A 167 24.88 -10.34 -1.89
N ARG A 168 23.68 -10.47 -1.31
CA ARG A 168 23.37 -11.50 -0.31
C ARG A 168 22.48 -12.60 -0.84
N TYR A 169 21.50 -12.25 -1.68
CA TYR A 169 20.48 -13.17 -2.16
C TYR A 169 20.57 -13.36 -3.67
N GLN A 170 20.44 -14.61 -4.12
CA GLN A 170 20.15 -14.89 -5.52
C GLN A 170 18.68 -14.52 -5.81
N ILE A 171 18.45 -13.56 -6.71
CA ILE A 171 17.08 -13.14 -7.09
C ILE A 171 16.63 -13.94 -8.30
N ILE A 172 15.59 -14.74 -8.12
CA ILE A 172 15.04 -15.66 -9.12
C ILE A 172 13.68 -15.16 -9.57
N HIS A 173 13.47 -14.97 -10.88
CA HIS A 173 12.23 -14.42 -11.43
C HIS A 173 11.69 -15.18 -12.65
N HIS A 174 12.40 -16.18 -13.15
CA HIS A 174 12.01 -16.96 -14.30
C HIS A 174 11.99 -18.44 -13.96
N SER A 175 11.09 -19.23 -14.59
CA SER A 175 10.93 -20.66 -14.34
C SER A 175 12.18 -21.48 -14.70
N SER A 176 12.98 -21.03 -15.69
CA SER A 176 14.21 -21.71 -16.13
C SER A 176 15.46 -21.37 -15.32
N GLN A 177 15.41 -20.39 -14.40
CA GLN A 177 16.57 -20.07 -13.58
C GLN A 177 16.78 -21.12 -12.50
N VAL A 178 18.00 -21.62 -12.38
CA VAL A 178 18.38 -22.58 -11.34
C VAL A 178 18.81 -21.85 -10.07
N CYS A 179 18.35 -22.34 -8.94
CA CYS A 179 18.80 -21.85 -7.63
C CYS A 179 20.12 -22.54 -7.25
N HIS A 180 21.19 -21.77 -7.13
CA HIS A 180 22.52 -22.24 -6.74
C HIS A 180 22.92 -21.79 -5.35
N SER A 181 22.14 -20.89 -4.73
CA SER A 181 22.45 -20.29 -3.44
C SER A 181 21.52 -20.80 -2.34
N ASP A 182 22.05 -20.93 -1.14
CA ASP A 182 21.24 -21.20 0.05
C ASP A 182 20.38 -19.99 0.44
N GLN A 183 20.77 -18.79 0.03
CA GLN A 183 20.01 -17.57 0.22
C GLN A 183 19.39 -17.13 -1.11
N ALA A 184 18.08 -17.27 -1.25
CA ALA A 184 17.36 -16.98 -2.49
C ALA A 184 16.03 -16.26 -2.24
N VAL A 185 15.71 -15.32 -3.14
CA VAL A 185 14.41 -14.68 -3.20
C VAL A 185 13.78 -14.96 -4.56
N TYR A 186 12.66 -15.66 -4.55
CA TYR A 186 11.87 -15.94 -5.73
C TYR A 186 10.82 -14.83 -5.91
N VAL A 187 10.85 -14.12 -7.03
CA VAL A 187 9.88 -13.09 -7.41
C VAL A 187 9.11 -13.59 -8.62
N LEU A 188 7.96 -14.16 -8.39
CA LEU A 188 7.25 -14.98 -9.38
C LEU A 188 5.78 -14.56 -9.52
N THR A 189 5.18 -14.83 -10.68
CA THR A 189 3.71 -14.89 -10.79
C THR A 189 3.22 -16.26 -10.31
N GLN A 190 1.91 -16.40 -10.04
CA GLN A 190 1.33 -17.65 -9.57
C GLN A 190 1.60 -18.83 -10.54
N GLU A 191 1.56 -18.59 -11.86
CA GLU A 191 1.82 -19.58 -12.88
C GLU A 191 3.25 -20.10 -12.76
N ARG A 192 4.24 -19.21 -12.60
CA ARG A 192 5.65 -19.58 -12.45
C ARG A 192 5.94 -20.31 -11.14
N VAL A 193 5.19 -20.03 -10.06
CA VAL A 193 5.29 -20.81 -8.82
C VAL A 193 4.86 -22.26 -9.06
N ASN A 194 3.79 -22.47 -9.82
CA ASN A 194 3.26 -23.79 -10.11
C ASN A 194 4.18 -24.63 -11.02
N GLU A 195 4.90 -23.99 -11.95
CA GLU A 195 5.86 -24.63 -12.87
C GLU A 195 7.17 -25.09 -12.19
N ARG A 196 7.48 -24.68 -10.96
CA ARG A 196 8.77 -24.93 -10.32
C ARG A 196 8.69 -25.98 -9.23
N ASP A 197 9.53 -27.00 -9.30
CA ASP A 197 9.63 -28.07 -8.29
C ASP A 197 10.72 -27.83 -7.24
N ASP A 198 11.58 -26.81 -7.44
CA ASP A 198 12.69 -26.47 -6.55
C ASP A 198 12.29 -25.48 -5.41
N ILE A 199 11.01 -25.11 -5.31
CA ILE A 199 10.49 -24.30 -4.22
C ILE A 199 10.25 -25.21 -3.01
N VAL A 200 11.28 -25.32 -2.16
CA VAL A 200 11.27 -26.14 -0.94
C VAL A 200 11.97 -25.39 0.20
N ASP A 201 11.67 -25.74 1.45
CA ASP A 201 12.24 -25.14 2.67
C ASP A 201 12.17 -23.61 2.68
N ILE A 202 11.00 -23.07 2.44
CA ILE A 202 10.76 -21.63 2.40
C ILE A 202 10.54 -21.10 3.80
N ASP A 203 11.31 -20.09 4.20
CA ASP A 203 11.14 -19.44 5.51
C ASP A 203 9.87 -18.57 5.52
N LEU A 204 9.65 -17.78 4.45
CA LEU A 204 8.50 -16.91 4.33
C LEU A 204 8.01 -16.88 2.87
N PHE A 205 6.72 -17.00 2.65
CA PHE A 205 6.15 -16.56 1.38
C PHE A 205 5.20 -15.36 1.56
N VAL A 206 5.14 -14.53 0.53
CA VAL A 206 4.29 -13.36 0.46
C VAL A 206 3.41 -13.46 -0.78
N ILE A 207 2.11 -13.27 -0.64
CA ILE A 207 1.20 -13.10 -1.79
C ILE A 207 0.66 -11.67 -1.75
N ASP A 208 1.00 -10.90 -2.78
CA ASP A 208 0.41 -9.58 -2.99
C ASP A 208 -0.91 -9.70 -3.74
N GLU A 209 -1.87 -8.85 -3.40
CA GLU A 209 -3.23 -8.89 -3.93
C GLU A 209 -3.97 -10.23 -3.69
N PHE A 210 -3.81 -10.80 -2.50
CA PHE A 210 -4.41 -12.10 -2.13
C PHE A 210 -5.95 -12.15 -2.24
N TYR A 211 -6.65 -11.03 -2.27
CA TYR A 211 -8.09 -10.98 -2.49
C TYR A 211 -8.51 -11.60 -3.83
N LYS A 212 -7.59 -11.76 -4.76
CA LYS A 212 -7.79 -12.49 -6.01
C LYS A 212 -7.93 -14.01 -5.83
N LEU A 213 -7.75 -14.55 -4.62
CA LEU A 213 -8.05 -15.94 -4.28
C LEU A 213 -9.56 -16.25 -4.30
N ALA A 214 -10.41 -15.25 -4.13
CA ALA A 214 -11.84 -15.42 -4.12
C ALA A 214 -12.42 -15.50 -5.54
N PHE A 215 -13.18 -16.56 -5.82
CA PHE A 215 -13.99 -16.62 -7.04
C PHE A 215 -15.05 -15.51 -7.00
N ARG A 216 -15.16 -14.73 -8.04
CA ARG A 216 -16.36 -13.93 -8.26
C ARG A 216 -17.51 -14.91 -8.53
N GLN A 217 -18.63 -14.78 -7.83
CA GLN A 217 -19.84 -15.54 -8.17
C GLN A 217 -20.28 -15.12 -9.59
N LEU A 218 -19.91 -15.93 -10.57
CA LEU A 218 -20.34 -15.73 -11.96
C LEU A 218 -21.81 -16.12 -12.07
N LYS A 219 -22.60 -15.22 -12.61
CA LYS A 219 -23.91 -15.59 -13.17
C LYS A 219 -23.64 -16.28 -14.50
N SER A 220 -23.84 -17.61 -14.49
CA SER A 220 -23.89 -18.53 -15.65
C SER A 220 -22.68 -18.62 -16.59
N GLY A 221 -21.97 -19.73 -16.54
CA GLY A 221 -21.65 -20.57 -17.71
C GLY A 221 -20.31 -20.35 -18.42
N ASP A 222 -19.69 -19.19 -18.39
CA ASP A 222 -18.42 -18.97 -19.10
C ASP A 222 -17.26 -18.86 -18.11
N ILE A 223 -16.31 -19.79 -18.21
CA ILE A 223 -15.01 -19.70 -17.53
C ILE A 223 -14.21 -18.63 -18.29
N ASP A 224 -14.08 -17.44 -17.67
CA ASP A 224 -13.25 -16.36 -18.19
C ASP A 224 -11.77 -16.62 -17.81
N HIS A 225 -10.81 -16.07 -18.58
CA HIS A 225 -9.38 -16.08 -18.26
C HIS A 225 -9.05 -15.55 -16.85
N GLN A 226 -9.96 -14.78 -16.22
CA GLN A 226 -9.83 -14.37 -14.84
C GLN A 226 -10.02 -15.53 -13.86
N ASP A 227 -10.85 -16.51 -14.16
CA ASP A 227 -11.09 -17.68 -13.31
C ASP A 227 -9.92 -18.65 -13.36
N GLU A 228 -9.26 -18.82 -14.52
CA GLU A 228 -8.03 -19.61 -14.63
C GLU A 228 -6.94 -19.07 -13.70
N ARG A 229 -6.77 -17.75 -13.64
CA ARG A 229 -5.77 -17.12 -12.76
C ARG A 229 -6.11 -17.27 -11.28
N VAL A 230 -7.40 -17.29 -10.92
CA VAL A 230 -7.84 -17.58 -9.55
C VAL A 230 -7.49 -19.02 -9.17
N ILE A 231 -7.70 -19.98 -10.08
CA ILE A 231 -7.34 -21.39 -9.87
C ILE A 231 -5.82 -21.52 -9.69
N GLU A 232 -5.03 -20.92 -10.57
CA GLU A 232 -3.56 -20.93 -10.50
C GLU A 232 -3.04 -20.34 -9.18
N LEU A 233 -3.63 -19.25 -8.71
CA LEU A 233 -3.25 -18.63 -7.44
C LEU A 233 -3.59 -19.53 -6.24
N ASN A 234 -4.74 -20.22 -6.27
CA ASN A 234 -5.11 -21.17 -5.21
C ASN A 234 -4.20 -22.41 -5.20
N ILE A 235 -3.77 -22.90 -6.37
CA ILE A 235 -2.79 -24.00 -6.49
C ILE A 235 -1.45 -23.54 -5.91
N ALA A 236 -0.96 -22.35 -6.28
CA ALA A 236 0.26 -21.76 -5.77
C ALA A 236 0.21 -21.58 -4.24
N LEU A 237 -0.91 -21.07 -3.69
CA LEU A 237 -1.10 -20.95 -2.25
C LEU A 237 -1.01 -22.31 -1.56
N SER A 238 -1.73 -23.33 -2.08
CA SER A 238 -1.72 -24.69 -1.52
C SER A 238 -0.33 -25.30 -1.52
N LYS A 239 0.44 -25.09 -2.60
CA LYS A 239 1.83 -25.55 -2.73
C LYS A 239 2.71 -24.85 -1.69
N LEU A 240 2.67 -23.52 -1.61
CA LEU A 240 3.49 -22.72 -0.69
C LEU A 240 3.18 -23.01 0.78
N LEU A 241 1.91 -23.19 1.15
CA LEU A 241 1.52 -23.55 2.52
C LEU A 241 2.16 -24.86 3.00
N LYS A 242 2.44 -25.82 2.09
CA LYS A 242 3.03 -27.13 2.43
C LYS A 242 4.55 -27.07 2.62
N VAL A 243 5.23 -26.11 1.98
CA VAL A 243 6.70 -26.05 1.94
C VAL A 243 7.29 -24.85 2.68
N SER A 244 6.43 -24.02 3.27
CA SER A 244 6.85 -22.79 3.94
C SER A 244 6.55 -22.81 5.43
N ARG A 245 7.41 -22.13 6.21
CA ARG A 245 7.25 -22.01 7.66
C ARG A 245 6.30 -20.89 8.06
N GLN A 246 6.24 -19.83 7.25
CA GLN A 246 5.48 -18.60 7.55
C GLN A 246 4.89 -18.02 6.28
N PHE A 247 3.79 -17.27 6.42
CA PHE A 247 3.20 -16.52 5.31
C PHE A 247 2.80 -15.10 5.67
N TYR A 248 2.83 -14.25 4.65
CA TYR A 248 2.29 -12.90 4.67
C TYR A 248 1.39 -12.69 3.45
N LEU A 249 0.07 -12.61 3.67
CA LEU A 249 -0.90 -12.32 2.62
C LEU A 249 -1.29 -10.85 2.71
N THR A 250 -1.19 -10.11 1.61
CA THR A 250 -1.46 -8.68 1.61
C THR A 250 -2.33 -8.24 0.44
N GLY A 251 -3.27 -7.34 0.69
CA GLY A 251 -4.17 -6.78 -0.31
C GLY A 251 -5.10 -5.72 0.27
N PRO A 252 -5.77 -4.93 -0.57
CA PRO A 252 -6.76 -3.96 -0.12
C PRO A 252 -8.15 -4.59 0.02
N PHE A 253 -9.01 -3.92 0.81
CA PHE A 253 -10.47 -4.14 0.85
C PHE A 253 -10.93 -5.57 1.19
N VAL A 254 -10.21 -6.28 2.05
CA VAL A 254 -10.61 -7.60 2.53
C VAL A 254 -11.07 -7.50 3.98
N ASN A 255 -12.27 -7.96 4.27
CA ASN A 255 -12.84 -7.93 5.61
C ASN A 255 -12.52 -9.18 6.43
N SER A 256 -12.27 -10.31 5.76
CA SER A 256 -11.91 -11.57 6.42
C SER A 256 -11.36 -12.56 5.39
N ILE A 257 -10.54 -13.49 5.85
CA ILE A 257 -10.18 -14.71 5.13
C ILE A 257 -10.71 -15.91 5.88
N ARG A 258 -11.30 -16.85 5.16
CA ARG A 258 -11.87 -18.06 5.77
C ARG A 258 -11.15 -19.29 5.26
N GLY A 259 -11.04 -20.31 6.09
CA GLY A 259 -10.53 -21.62 5.70
C GLY A 259 -9.09 -21.91 6.17
N LEU A 260 -8.18 -20.92 6.21
CA LEU A 260 -6.79 -21.15 6.62
C LEU A 260 -6.67 -21.76 8.03
N GLU A 261 -7.42 -21.25 9.01
CA GLU A 261 -7.41 -21.78 10.37
C GLU A 261 -7.92 -23.23 10.43
N LYS A 262 -8.98 -23.55 9.65
CA LYS A 262 -9.52 -24.92 9.55
C LYS A 262 -8.54 -25.89 8.91
N LEU A 263 -7.64 -25.40 8.09
CA LEU A 263 -6.56 -26.16 7.45
C LEU A 263 -5.30 -26.25 8.33
N GLY A 264 -5.34 -25.73 9.56
CA GLY A 264 -4.21 -25.77 10.47
C GLY A 264 -3.20 -24.62 10.31
N TYR A 265 -3.59 -23.53 9.67
CA TYR A 265 -2.75 -22.33 9.46
C TYR A 265 -3.27 -21.14 10.26
N PRO A 266 -2.99 -21.07 11.58
CA PRO A 266 -3.37 -19.94 12.41
C PRO A 266 -2.65 -18.67 11.92
N HIS A 267 -3.36 -17.53 11.98
CA HIS A 267 -2.82 -16.26 11.51
C HIS A 267 -3.42 -15.07 12.25
N THR A 268 -2.70 -13.96 12.26
CA THR A 268 -3.22 -12.68 12.72
C THR A 268 -3.79 -11.92 11.52
N PHE A 269 -5.09 -11.61 11.57
CA PHE A 269 -5.74 -10.77 10.56
C PHE A 269 -5.70 -9.32 11.02
N VAL A 270 -5.08 -8.46 10.21
CA VAL A 270 -5.01 -7.01 10.44
C VAL A 270 -5.73 -6.29 9.32
N SER A 271 -6.78 -5.53 9.66
CA SER A 271 -7.47 -4.63 8.74
C SER A 271 -7.21 -3.19 9.17
N THR A 272 -6.80 -2.34 8.22
CA THR A 272 -6.48 -0.96 8.53
C THR A 272 -6.72 -0.04 7.33
N ASP A 273 -7.23 1.15 7.61
CA ASP A 273 -7.33 2.26 6.66
C ASP A 273 -6.19 3.28 6.86
N PHE A 274 -5.05 2.82 7.40
CA PHE A 274 -3.90 3.66 7.63
C PHE A 274 -3.39 4.28 6.32
N ASN A 275 -3.69 5.55 6.13
CA ASN A 275 -3.24 6.33 4.97
C ASN A 275 -2.10 7.28 5.36
N THR A 276 -1.11 7.38 4.46
CA THR A 276 -0.01 8.35 4.53
C THR A 276 -0.21 9.52 3.56
N VAL A 277 -1.28 9.49 2.79
CA VAL A 277 -1.67 10.53 1.81
C VAL A 277 -3.12 10.94 2.05
N ALA A 278 -3.43 12.20 1.88
CA ALA A 278 -4.82 12.68 1.89
C ALA A 278 -5.51 12.28 0.57
N LEU A 279 -6.75 11.80 0.69
CA LEU A 279 -7.52 11.35 -0.46
C LEU A 279 -8.87 12.07 -0.52
N ASP A 280 -9.13 12.73 -1.65
CA ASP A 280 -10.43 13.32 -1.96
C ASP A 280 -11.09 12.53 -3.10
N VAL A 281 -12.20 11.86 -2.79
CA VAL A 281 -12.96 11.07 -3.77
C VAL A 281 -14.18 11.87 -4.23
N LYS A 282 -14.21 12.16 -5.53
CA LYS A 282 -15.40 12.76 -6.19
C LYS A 282 -16.03 11.71 -7.09
N THR A 283 -17.32 11.47 -6.90
CA THR A 283 -18.10 10.56 -7.73
C THR A 283 -19.07 11.36 -8.61
N PHE A 284 -19.15 10.98 -9.87
CA PHE A 284 -20.05 11.59 -10.84
C PHE A 284 -21.15 10.58 -11.21
N GLY A 285 -22.42 10.96 -11.04
CA GLY A 285 -23.59 10.12 -11.36
C GLY A 285 -23.84 9.97 -12.87
N ILE A 286 -22.80 9.66 -13.66
CA ILE A 286 -22.86 9.53 -15.10
C ILE A 286 -23.18 8.08 -15.49
N LYS A 287 -24.16 7.88 -16.40
CA LYS A 287 -24.50 6.55 -16.90
C LYS A 287 -23.31 5.90 -17.61
N ALA A 288 -23.18 4.57 -17.47
CA ALA A 288 -22.04 3.81 -17.99
C ALA A 288 -21.81 3.94 -19.51
N ASN A 289 -22.86 4.18 -20.28
CA ASN A 289 -22.86 4.32 -21.75
C ASN A 289 -22.88 5.77 -22.23
N ASP A 290 -22.83 6.77 -21.34
CA ASP A 290 -22.80 8.19 -21.72
C ASP A 290 -21.36 8.71 -21.81
N ASP A 291 -20.68 8.36 -22.90
CA ASP A 291 -19.29 8.73 -23.12
C ASP A 291 -19.09 10.24 -23.33
N LYS A 292 -20.13 10.96 -23.82
CA LYS A 292 -20.06 12.42 -23.95
C LYS A 292 -20.05 13.12 -22.60
N ALA A 293 -20.93 12.71 -21.68
CA ALA A 293 -20.95 13.26 -20.32
C ALA A 293 -19.66 12.93 -19.55
N LYS A 294 -19.08 11.72 -19.75
CA LYS A 294 -17.78 11.35 -19.16
C LYS A 294 -16.64 12.24 -19.65
N LEU A 295 -16.55 12.45 -20.98
CA LEU A 295 -15.51 13.31 -21.55
C LEU A 295 -15.66 14.76 -21.10
N LYS A 296 -16.89 15.29 -20.99
CA LYS A 296 -17.13 16.63 -20.45
C LYS A 296 -16.66 16.75 -19.00
N ALA A 297 -17.08 15.82 -18.13
CA ALA A 297 -16.65 15.82 -16.73
C ALA A 297 -15.12 15.67 -16.59
N LEU A 298 -14.51 14.85 -17.44
CA LEU A 298 -13.06 14.69 -17.47
C LEU A 298 -12.34 15.99 -17.87
N GLY A 299 -12.88 16.73 -18.87
CA GLY A 299 -12.34 18.04 -19.26
C GLY A 299 -12.43 19.05 -18.12
N GLU A 300 -13.54 19.09 -17.38
CA GLU A 300 -13.70 19.95 -16.21
C GLU A 300 -12.68 19.61 -15.10
N ILE A 301 -12.45 18.32 -14.85
CA ILE A 301 -11.45 17.85 -13.87
C ILE A 301 -10.04 18.24 -14.35
N ALA A 302 -9.71 17.95 -15.60
CA ALA A 302 -8.39 18.25 -16.15
C ALA A 302 -8.07 19.75 -16.12
N HIS A 303 -9.07 20.59 -16.32
CA HIS A 303 -8.92 22.05 -16.22
C HIS A 303 -8.67 22.52 -14.78
N ALA A 304 -9.20 21.81 -13.78
CA ALA A 304 -9.03 22.12 -12.37
C ALA A 304 -7.73 21.52 -11.77
N CYS A 305 -7.10 20.57 -12.45
CA CYS A 305 -5.86 19.94 -12.00
C CYS A 305 -4.64 20.76 -12.44
N VAL A 306 -3.80 21.16 -11.49
CA VAL A 306 -2.56 21.92 -11.73
C VAL A 306 -1.36 20.99 -11.87
N ASP A 307 -1.43 19.80 -11.25
CA ASP A 307 -0.35 18.83 -11.17
C ASP A 307 -0.51 17.67 -12.15
N ALA A 308 0.51 16.79 -12.16
CA ALA A 308 0.50 15.57 -12.97
C ALA A 308 -0.71 14.68 -12.65
N THR A 309 -1.44 14.29 -13.67
CA THR A 309 -2.71 13.57 -13.56
C THR A 309 -2.62 12.21 -14.26
N ILE A 310 -3.05 11.13 -13.58
CA ILE A 310 -3.16 9.80 -14.17
C ILE A 310 -4.63 9.51 -14.47
N ILE A 311 -4.92 9.17 -15.73
CA ILE A 311 -6.27 8.82 -16.18
C ILE A 311 -6.33 7.34 -16.49
N TYR A 312 -7.11 6.60 -15.71
CA TYR A 312 -7.35 5.18 -15.97
C TYR A 312 -8.47 4.99 -16.99
N CYS A 313 -8.18 4.21 -18.04
CA CYS A 313 -9.13 3.85 -19.08
C CYS A 313 -9.30 2.34 -19.17
N LYS A 314 -10.53 1.87 -19.49
CA LYS A 314 -10.85 0.45 -19.56
C LYS A 314 -10.13 -0.32 -20.69
N SER A 315 -9.60 0.38 -21.69
CA SER A 315 -8.86 -0.22 -22.80
C SER A 315 -7.90 0.78 -23.46
N PRO A 316 -6.86 0.32 -24.17
CA PRO A 316 -5.96 1.19 -24.95
C PRO A 316 -6.69 2.07 -25.97
N THR A 317 -7.74 1.54 -26.62
CA THR A 317 -8.56 2.29 -27.59
C THR A 317 -9.25 3.48 -26.92
N VAL A 318 -9.85 3.27 -25.74
CA VAL A 318 -10.48 4.34 -24.96
C VAL A 318 -9.44 5.35 -24.48
N ALA A 319 -8.26 4.88 -24.05
CA ALA A 319 -7.17 5.78 -23.65
C ALA A 319 -6.75 6.71 -24.81
N GLY A 320 -6.63 6.18 -26.03
CA GLY A 320 -6.33 6.97 -27.22
C GLY A 320 -7.43 7.99 -27.59
N LEU A 321 -8.70 7.68 -27.36
CA LEU A 321 -9.81 8.61 -27.55
C LEU A 321 -9.77 9.74 -26.52
N VAL A 322 -9.58 9.39 -25.25
CA VAL A 322 -9.49 10.36 -24.15
C VAL A 322 -8.30 11.30 -24.34
N ALA A 323 -7.13 10.77 -24.70
CA ALA A 323 -5.93 11.59 -24.94
C ALA A 323 -6.16 12.61 -26.04
N ARG A 324 -6.73 12.20 -27.19
CA ARG A 324 -7.04 13.13 -28.30
C ARG A 324 -8.02 14.23 -27.89
N GLU A 325 -9.02 13.89 -27.10
CA GLU A 325 -9.99 14.89 -26.65
C GLU A 325 -9.37 15.88 -25.66
N LEU A 326 -8.52 15.42 -24.75
CA LEU A 326 -7.80 16.31 -23.82
C LEU A 326 -6.84 17.25 -24.56
N ILE A 327 -6.12 16.76 -25.57
CA ILE A 327 -5.27 17.60 -26.44
C ILE A 327 -6.13 18.66 -27.15
N ARG A 328 -7.30 18.26 -27.68
CA ARG A 328 -8.24 19.20 -28.35
C ARG A 328 -8.74 20.29 -27.39
N LEU A 329 -8.88 19.97 -26.09
CA LEU A 329 -9.26 20.91 -25.03
C LEU A 329 -8.08 21.74 -24.48
N GLY A 330 -6.88 21.58 -25.04
CA GLY A 330 -5.68 22.30 -24.61
C GLY A 330 -4.95 21.71 -23.40
N HIS A 331 -5.28 20.47 -23.03
CA HIS A 331 -4.60 19.75 -21.94
C HIS A 331 -3.58 18.78 -22.53
N GLY A 332 -2.29 19.08 -22.36
CA GLY A 332 -1.18 18.25 -22.81
C GLY A 332 -0.61 18.64 -24.20
N THR A 333 0.56 18.09 -24.49
CA THR A 333 1.21 18.18 -25.81
C THR A 333 0.95 16.90 -26.61
N PRO A 334 0.90 16.97 -27.96
CA PRO A 334 0.74 15.81 -28.83
C PRO A 334 1.83 14.77 -28.64
#